data_2508c0c478bb1faa8baae199e205b28c
#
_entry.id   2508c0c478bb1faa8baae199e205b28c
#
_cell.length_a   1.000
_cell.length_b   1.000
_cell.length_c   1.000
_cell.angle_alpha   90.00
_cell.angle_beta   90.00
_cell.angle_gamma   90.00
#
_symmetry.space_group_name_H-M   'P 1'
#
loop_
_entity.id
_entity.type
_entity.pdbx_description
1 polymer ?
#
loop_
_entity_poly.entity_id
_entity_poly.type
_entity_poly.pdbx_seq_one_letter_code
_entity_poly.pdbx_strand_id
1 'polypeptide(L)'
;MIHFQVNRIGAAAIVVLSLACAPANSSKQGAETSATTRKDTTLVSTTAAAKDSDGVKADLARIQGNPAAPVWVIEVSDFQCPFCKQWHDETYATLRDEFVRTGKVRLAYVNFPLAQHQYAWPAAESAMCAGAQGKFWEMHDALFNTQSKWETLASPATFFDSLARAQGVDTARWRQCVQSGKMKSWIQADHDRAQTAGASSTPSFIIGDKLLVGAQPIKELRSAIDSALVKAKKLTP
;
A
#
# COMPACT_ATOMS: atom_id res chain seq x y z
N MET A 1 -9.84 -28.91 -24.62
CA MET A 1 -10.58 -28.01 -25.53
C MET A 1 -11.96 -27.76 -24.95
N ILE A 2 -12.19 -26.67 -24.28
CA ILE A 2 -13.53 -26.19 -23.98
C ILE A 2 -13.48 -24.68 -24.18
N HIS A 3 -14.11 -24.20 -25.24
CA HIS A 3 -14.31 -22.79 -25.57
C HIS A 3 -15.49 -22.26 -24.76
N PHE A 4 -15.30 -21.17 -24.04
CA PHE A 4 -16.42 -20.36 -23.56
C PHE A 4 -16.55 -19.11 -24.44
N GLN A 5 -17.61 -19.07 -25.25
CA GLN A 5 -18.04 -17.92 -25.99
C GLN A 5 -18.85 -16.99 -25.08
N VAL A 6 -18.46 -15.72 -25.04
CA VAL A 6 -19.24 -14.66 -24.38
C VAL A 6 -20.21 -14.07 -25.40
N ASN A 7 -21.49 -14.24 -25.13
CA ASN A 7 -22.59 -13.75 -25.94
C ASN A 7 -22.87 -12.25 -25.64
N ARG A 8 -22.82 -11.43 -26.68
CA ARG A 8 -23.22 -10.03 -26.66
C ARG A 8 -24.74 -9.96 -26.90
N ILE A 9 -25.48 -9.30 -26.03
CA ILE A 9 -26.86 -8.85 -26.26
C ILE A 9 -26.85 -7.33 -26.01
N GLY A 10 -27.09 -6.61 -26.96
CA GLY A 10 -28.03 -5.93 -27.78
C GLY A 10 -28.60 -4.69 -27.07
N ALA A 11 -28.23 -3.49 -27.58
CA ALA A 11 -28.76 -2.19 -27.19
C ALA A 11 -30.22 -2.03 -27.66
N ALA A 12 -31.06 -1.41 -26.83
CA ALA A 12 -32.31 -0.79 -27.28
C ALA A 12 -32.37 0.66 -26.80
N ALA A 13 -32.33 1.55 -27.76
CA ALA A 13 -32.55 2.97 -27.58
C ALA A 13 -34.05 3.27 -27.52
N ILE A 14 -34.47 4.10 -26.55
CA ILE A 14 -35.78 4.75 -26.59
C ILE A 14 -35.54 6.26 -26.54
N VAL A 15 -35.92 6.88 -27.68
CA VAL A 15 -36.03 8.32 -27.89
C VAL A 15 -37.43 8.73 -27.42
N VAL A 16 -37.52 9.72 -26.54
CA VAL A 16 -38.77 10.48 -26.34
C VAL A 16 -38.48 11.96 -26.46
N LEU A 17 -39.11 12.50 -27.48
CA LEU A 17 -39.16 13.92 -27.84
C LEU A 17 -40.32 14.57 -27.09
N SER A 18 -40.14 15.73 -26.47
CA SER A 18 -41.25 16.66 -26.21
C SER A 18 -40.77 18.09 -26.21
N LEU A 19 -41.52 18.85 -27.03
CA LEU A 19 -41.38 20.25 -27.42
C LEU A 19 -41.95 21.23 -26.39
N ALA A 20 -41.49 22.48 -26.55
CA ALA A 20 -42.17 23.76 -26.33
C ALA A 20 -42.18 24.29 -24.87
N CYS A 21 -42.02 25.57 -24.57
CA CYS A 21 -42.15 26.86 -25.22
C CYS A 21 -41.42 27.93 -24.41
N ALA A 22 -40.85 28.92 -25.04
CA ALA A 22 -40.45 30.20 -24.46
C ALA A 22 -41.66 31.15 -24.35
N PRO A 23 -41.61 32.24 -23.55
CA PRO A 23 -41.44 33.52 -24.17
C PRO A 23 -40.40 34.45 -23.51
N ALA A 24 -39.93 35.34 -24.37
CA ALA A 24 -39.03 36.44 -24.09
C ALA A 24 -39.71 37.58 -23.28
N ASN A 25 -38.93 38.26 -22.45
CA ASN A 25 -39.12 39.70 -22.28
C ASN A 25 -37.80 40.46 -22.04
N SER A 26 -37.72 41.55 -22.73
CA SER A 26 -36.63 42.51 -22.86
C SER A 26 -36.63 43.52 -21.72
N SER A 27 -35.45 43.95 -21.23
CA SER A 27 -35.09 45.38 -21.21
C SER A 27 -33.82 45.69 -20.41
N LYS A 28 -32.89 46.35 -21.11
CA LYS A 28 -32.04 47.53 -20.78
C LYS A 28 -30.92 47.41 -19.71
N GLN A 29 -29.72 47.50 -20.25
CA GLN A 29 -28.62 48.44 -20.05
C GLN A 29 -28.34 48.91 -18.62
N GLY A 30 -27.12 48.65 -18.18
CA GLY A 30 -26.37 49.35 -17.15
C GLY A 30 -24.91 48.90 -17.20
N ALA A 31 -24.08 49.68 -17.88
CA ALA A 31 -22.62 49.53 -17.82
C ALA A 31 -22.11 50.07 -16.53
N GLU A 32 -21.32 49.28 -15.79
CA GLU A 32 -20.31 49.80 -14.88
C GLU A 32 -19.17 48.81 -14.73
N THR A 33 -17.99 49.31 -14.99
CA THR A 33 -16.66 48.78 -14.74
C THR A 33 -16.45 48.46 -13.31
N SER A 34 -15.99 47.24 -12.98
CA SER A 34 -15.22 47.08 -11.75
C SER A 34 -14.32 45.85 -11.78
N ALA A 35 -13.06 46.15 -11.69
CA ALA A 35 -11.91 45.49 -11.09
C ALA A 35 -11.97 43.94 -10.89
N THR A 36 -11.16 43.28 -11.67
CA THR A 36 -10.58 41.96 -11.46
C THR A 36 -10.01 41.80 -10.06
N THR A 37 -10.67 41.11 -9.20
CA THR A 37 -10.03 40.51 -8.00
C THR A 37 -9.68 39.08 -8.31
N ARG A 38 -8.44 38.88 -8.79
CA ARG A 38 -7.80 37.57 -8.74
C ARG A 38 -7.49 37.25 -7.28
N LYS A 39 -8.31 36.47 -6.64
CA LYS A 39 -8.00 35.90 -5.34
C LYS A 39 -7.69 34.41 -5.48
N ASP A 40 -6.42 34.11 -5.31
CA ASP A 40 -5.85 33.04 -4.54
C ASP A 40 -6.37 31.60 -4.78
N THR A 41 -5.94 31.01 -5.91
CA THR A 41 -6.01 29.54 -6.08
C THR A 41 -4.68 28.84 -5.72
N THR A 42 -3.67 29.59 -5.27
CA THR A 42 -2.30 29.06 -5.10
C THR A 42 -2.00 28.54 -3.68
N LEU A 43 -2.84 28.82 -2.68
CA LEU A 43 -2.56 28.45 -1.28
C LEU A 43 -3.13 27.08 -0.85
N VAL A 44 -4.07 26.51 -1.63
CA VAL A 44 -4.67 25.21 -1.27
C VAL A 44 -3.78 24.03 -1.70
N SER A 45 -2.98 24.22 -2.77
CA SER A 45 -2.13 23.15 -3.32
C SER A 45 -0.88 22.87 -2.46
N THR A 46 -0.31 23.87 -1.80
CA THR A 46 0.93 23.69 -1.02
C THR A 46 0.70 23.05 0.34
N THR A 47 -0.47 23.24 0.95
CA THR A 47 -0.79 22.61 2.25
C THR A 47 -1.18 21.14 2.12
N ALA A 48 -1.78 20.73 1.01
CA ALA A 48 -2.10 19.33 0.72
C ALA A 48 -0.83 18.52 0.43
N ALA A 49 0.09 19.04 -0.40
CA ALA A 49 1.37 18.40 -0.70
C ALA A 49 2.28 18.28 0.54
N ALA A 50 2.27 19.26 1.43
CA ALA A 50 3.03 19.19 2.69
C ALA A 50 2.43 18.19 3.69
N LYS A 51 1.11 17.93 3.65
CA LYS A 51 0.44 16.94 4.50
C LYS A 51 0.73 15.49 4.06
N ASP A 52 1.09 15.28 2.79
CA ASP A 52 1.31 13.94 2.23
C ASP A 52 2.78 13.49 2.26
N SER A 53 3.71 14.38 2.63
CA SER A 53 5.14 14.07 2.59
C SER A 53 5.55 12.89 3.46
N ASP A 54 4.92 12.68 4.62
CA ASP A 54 5.23 11.57 5.52
C ASP A 54 4.66 10.25 5.00
N GLY A 55 3.47 10.27 4.38
CA GLY A 55 2.89 9.10 3.72
C GLY A 55 3.76 8.62 2.56
N VAL A 56 4.19 9.54 1.69
CA VAL A 56 5.12 9.23 0.58
C VAL A 56 6.44 8.66 1.10
N LYS A 57 7.03 9.23 2.16
CA LYS A 57 8.26 8.70 2.77
C LYS A 57 8.05 7.28 3.31
N ALA A 58 6.92 7.05 4.01
CA ALA A 58 6.58 5.75 4.55
C ALA A 58 6.39 4.71 3.42
N ASP A 59 5.72 5.10 2.34
CA ASP A 59 5.49 4.25 1.16
C ASP A 59 6.81 3.85 0.48
N LEU A 60 7.74 4.77 0.33
CA LEU A 60 9.06 4.47 -0.23
C LEU A 60 9.94 3.65 0.73
N ALA A 61 9.83 3.87 2.04
CA ALA A 61 10.65 3.20 3.04
C ALA A 61 10.37 1.69 3.17
N ARG A 62 9.20 1.21 2.72
CA ARG A 62 8.83 -0.22 2.73
C ARG A 62 9.25 -0.97 1.48
N ILE A 63 10.12 -0.37 0.66
CA ILE A 63 10.72 -0.98 -0.51
C ILE A 63 12.20 -1.24 -0.26
N GLN A 64 12.65 -2.48 -0.46
CA GLN A 64 14.07 -2.86 -0.42
C GLN A 64 14.56 -3.28 -1.80
N GLY A 65 15.88 -3.17 -2.00
CA GLY A 65 16.58 -3.67 -3.16
C GLY A 65 17.00 -2.58 -4.15
N ASN A 66 17.71 -2.99 -5.18
CA ASN A 66 18.19 -2.10 -6.22
C ASN A 66 17.03 -1.52 -7.04
N PRO A 67 16.91 -0.18 -7.20
CA PRO A 67 15.86 0.41 -8.04
C PRO A 67 15.83 -0.09 -9.49
N ALA A 68 16.98 -0.57 -10.02
CA ALA A 68 17.08 -1.14 -11.35
C ALA A 68 16.78 -2.65 -11.41
N ALA A 69 16.44 -3.30 -10.28
CA ALA A 69 16.13 -4.72 -10.29
C ALA A 69 14.90 -5.02 -11.17
N PRO A 70 14.97 -6.02 -12.05
CA PRO A 70 13.97 -6.25 -13.10
C PRO A 70 12.67 -6.89 -12.58
N VAL A 71 12.67 -7.46 -11.38
CA VAL A 71 11.55 -8.21 -10.82
C VAL A 71 11.14 -7.63 -9.47
N TRP A 72 9.83 -7.55 -9.25
CA TRP A 72 9.25 -7.24 -7.96
C TRP A 72 8.79 -8.51 -7.25
N VAL A 73 9.05 -8.55 -5.97
CA VAL A 73 8.39 -9.43 -5.00
C VAL A 73 7.54 -8.53 -4.11
N ILE A 74 6.23 -8.69 -4.19
CA ILE A 74 5.29 -7.93 -3.37
C ILE A 74 4.78 -8.87 -2.28
N GLU A 75 5.13 -8.60 -1.04
CA GLU A 75 4.64 -9.32 0.13
C GLU A 75 3.38 -8.63 0.65
N VAL A 76 2.25 -9.31 0.57
CA VAL A 76 0.97 -8.90 1.17
C VAL A 76 0.87 -9.55 2.55
N SER A 77 0.91 -8.75 3.60
CA SER A 77 1.20 -9.27 4.93
C SER A 77 0.45 -8.51 6.04
N ASP A 78 0.33 -9.18 7.20
CA ASP A 78 -0.29 -8.68 8.42
C ASP A 78 0.63 -8.98 9.60
N PHE A 79 1.01 -7.95 10.36
CA PHE A 79 1.93 -8.08 11.47
C PHE A 79 1.42 -8.98 12.62
N GLN A 80 0.11 -9.18 12.74
CA GLN A 80 -0.47 -10.08 13.75
C GLN A 80 -0.73 -11.49 13.22
N CYS A 81 -0.59 -11.72 11.92
CA CYS A 81 -0.80 -13.05 11.34
C CYS A 81 0.32 -14.02 11.74
N PRO A 82 -0.01 -15.18 12.34
CA PRO A 82 1.01 -16.16 12.76
C PRO A 82 1.74 -16.77 11.56
N PHE A 83 1.08 -16.93 10.40
CA PHE A 83 1.72 -17.43 9.18
C PHE A 83 2.65 -16.40 8.55
N CYS A 84 2.39 -15.09 8.71
CA CYS A 84 3.33 -14.04 8.32
C CYS A 84 4.58 -14.07 9.18
N LYS A 85 4.41 -14.25 10.51
CA LYS A 85 5.54 -14.45 11.40
C LYS A 85 6.34 -15.70 11.04
N GLN A 86 5.69 -16.84 10.80
CA GLN A 86 6.36 -18.06 10.36
C GLN A 86 7.22 -17.81 9.13
N TRP A 87 6.66 -17.17 8.10
CA TRP A 87 7.40 -16.84 6.88
C TRP A 87 8.57 -15.89 7.15
N HIS A 88 8.38 -14.87 7.99
CA HIS A 88 9.44 -13.97 8.42
C HIS A 88 10.59 -14.75 9.07
N ASP A 89 10.30 -15.67 9.99
CA ASP A 89 11.31 -16.38 10.72
C ASP A 89 12.06 -17.42 9.86
N GLU A 90 11.36 -18.09 8.93
CA GLU A 90 11.90 -19.22 8.19
C GLU A 90 12.46 -18.86 6.80
N THR A 91 11.91 -17.81 6.16
CA THR A 91 12.15 -17.57 4.74
C THR A 91 12.68 -16.18 4.39
N TYR A 92 12.21 -15.13 5.09
CA TYR A 92 12.50 -13.74 4.75
C TYR A 92 14.00 -13.43 4.66
N ALA A 93 14.80 -13.86 5.64
CA ALA A 93 16.24 -13.60 5.63
C ALA A 93 16.93 -14.19 4.39
N THR A 94 16.57 -15.41 4.01
CA THR A 94 17.11 -16.09 2.82
C THR A 94 16.68 -15.37 1.53
N LEU A 95 15.41 -14.98 1.42
CA LEU A 95 14.92 -14.20 0.26
C LEU A 95 15.72 -12.90 0.11
N ARG A 96 15.88 -12.16 1.20
CA ARG A 96 16.60 -10.89 1.23
C ARG A 96 18.06 -11.07 0.78
N ASP A 97 18.73 -12.07 1.31
CA ASP A 97 20.16 -12.27 1.06
C ASP A 97 20.44 -12.80 -0.35
N GLU A 98 19.61 -13.72 -0.87
CA GLU A 98 19.81 -14.32 -2.19
C GLU A 98 19.35 -13.45 -3.36
N PHE A 99 18.32 -12.61 -3.16
CA PHE A 99 17.66 -11.93 -4.27
C PHE A 99 17.63 -10.41 -4.13
N VAL A 100 17.33 -9.88 -2.93
CA VAL A 100 17.22 -8.43 -2.74
C VAL A 100 18.61 -7.79 -2.70
N ARG A 101 19.52 -8.31 -1.86
CA ARG A 101 20.90 -7.80 -1.71
C ARG A 101 21.74 -7.99 -2.97
N THR A 102 21.43 -9.00 -3.76
CA THR A 102 22.12 -9.27 -5.03
C THR A 102 21.57 -8.44 -6.20
N GLY A 103 20.55 -7.61 -5.95
CA GLY A 103 19.95 -6.74 -6.97
C GLY A 103 19.08 -7.47 -8.01
N LYS A 104 18.72 -8.71 -7.77
CA LYS A 104 17.86 -9.50 -8.66
C LYS A 104 16.40 -9.09 -8.56
N VAL A 105 15.92 -8.73 -7.34
CA VAL A 105 14.56 -8.30 -7.09
C VAL A 105 14.49 -7.04 -6.24
N ARG A 106 13.34 -6.36 -6.33
CA ARG A 106 12.86 -5.39 -5.32
C ARG A 106 11.80 -6.07 -4.48
N LEU A 107 11.88 -5.92 -3.17
CA LEU A 107 10.88 -6.38 -2.23
C LEU A 107 10.06 -5.19 -1.76
N ALA A 108 8.73 -5.29 -1.85
CA ALA A 108 7.80 -4.33 -1.26
C ALA A 108 6.89 -5.02 -0.26
N TYR A 109 6.71 -4.39 0.90
CA TYR A 109 5.70 -4.81 1.88
C TYR A 109 4.39 -4.07 1.62
N VAL A 110 3.27 -4.80 1.58
CA VAL A 110 1.92 -4.28 1.40
C VAL A 110 1.08 -4.69 2.60
N ASN A 111 0.53 -3.70 3.30
CA ASN A 111 -0.29 -3.92 4.49
C ASN A 111 -1.64 -4.56 4.11
N PHE A 112 -1.97 -5.65 4.76
CA PHE A 112 -3.25 -6.34 4.60
C PHE A 112 -3.80 -6.79 5.96
N PRO A 113 -4.15 -5.83 6.85
CA PRO A 113 -4.65 -6.15 8.18
C PRO A 113 -5.98 -6.90 8.09
N LEU A 114 -6.02 -8.10 8.65
CA LEU A 114 -7.19 -8.98 8.64
C LEU A 114 -8.16 -8.59 9.76
N ALA A 115 -9.46 -8.68 9.49
CA ALA A 115 -10.50 -8.24 10.42
C ALA A 115 -10.51 -9.00 11.76
N GLN A 116 -10.06 -10.26 11.78
CA GLN A 116 -9.96 -11.07 13.01
C GLN A 116 -8.73 -10.73 13.87
N HIS A 117 -7.80 -9.92 13.39
CA HIS A 117 -6.58 -9.53 14.09
C HIS A 117 -6.74 -8.13 14.68
N GLN A 118 -7.12 -8.04 15.94
CA GLN A 118 -7.48 -6.78 16.61
C GLN A 118 -6.36 -5.73 16.64
N TYR A 119 -5.08 -6.15 16.56
CA TYR A 119 -3.92 -5.27 16.61
C TYR A 119 -3.20 -5.13 15.26
N ALA A 120 -3.71 -5.73 14.19
CA ALA A 120 -3.12 -5.64 12.86
C ALA A 120 -3.04 -4.19 12.36
N TRP A 121 -4.11 -3.42 12.52
CA TRP A 121 -4.14 -2.00 12.16
C TRP A 121 -3.16 -1.16 12.99
N PRO A 122 -3.17 -1.20 14.34
CA PRO A 122 -2.19 -0.50 15.16
C PRO A 122 -0.74 -0.87 14.83
N ALA A 123 -0.44 -2.14 14.55
CA ALA A 123 0.90 -2.58 14.17
C ALA A 123 1.31 -2.02 12.81
N ALA A 124 0.42 -2.06 11.82
CA ALA A 124 0.65 -1.45 10.51
C ALA A 124 0.87 0.07 10.60
N GLU A 125 0.06 0.80 11.36
CA GLU A 125 0.26 2.24 11.62
C GLU A 125 1.60 2.52 12.27
N SER A 126 2.00 1.67 13.24
CA SER A 126 3.29 1.78 13.92
C SER A 126 4.47 1.64 12.96
N ALA A 127 4.43 0.64 12.07
CA ALA A 127 5.45 0.41 11.05
C ALA A 127 5.51 1.56 10.03
N MET A 128 4.35 2.01 9.54
CA MET A 128 4.27 3.12 8.59
C MET A 128 4.75 4.44 9.19
N CYS A 129 4.43 4.73 10.46
CA CYS A 129 4.93 5.92 11.16
C CYS A 129 6.44 5.87 11.42
N ALA A 130 7.02 4.69 11.63
CA ALA A 130 8.47 4.49 11.64
C ALA A 130 9.05 4.66 10.23
N GLY A 131 8.36 4.18 9.21
CA GLY A 131 8.71 4.34 7.79
C GLY A 131 8.78 5.80 7.34
N ALA A 132 7.91 6.68 7.87
CA ALA A 132 7.98 8.13 7.64
C ALA A 132 9.30 8.76 8.12
N GLN A 133 10.07 8.02 8.92
CA GLN A 133 11.40 8.39 9.42
C GLN A 133 12.51 7.47 8.86
N GLY A 134 12.21 6.67 7.81
CA GLY A 134 13.16 5.76 7.18
C GLY A 134 13.46 4.50 7.97
N LYS A 135 12.59 4.14 8.94
CA LYS A 135 12.76 3.03 9.88
C LYS A 135 11.69 1.95 9.75
N PHE A 136 11.15 1.78 8.53
CA PHE A 136 10.10 0.78 8.29
C PHE A 136 10.59 -0.65 8.59
N TRP A 137 11.73 -1.05 8.02
CA TRP A 137 12.19 -2.44 8.11
C TRP A 137 12.72 -2.80 9.48
N GLU A 138 13.34 -1.87 10.18
CA GLU A 138 13.71 -2.07 11.59
C GLU A 138 12.47 -2.29 12.47
N MET A 139 11.40 -1.51 12.23
CA MET A 139 10.15 -1.69 12.97
C MET A 139 9.41 -2.96 12.54
N HIS A 140 9.44 -3.30 11.24
CA HIS A 140 8.91 -4.55 10.69
C HIS A 140 9.52 -5.77 11.39
N ASP A 141 10.86 -5.84 11.41
CA ASP A 141 11.56 -6.96 12.05
C ASP A 141 11.27 -7.01 13.56
N ALA A 142 11.23 -5.85 14.24
CA ALA A 142 10.91 -5.77 15.65
C ALA A 142 9.49 -6.23 15.97
N LEU A 143 8.50 -5.89 15.14
CA LEU A 143 7.10 -6.31 15.31
C LEU A 143 6.96 -7.83 15.16
N PHE A 144 7.52 -8.43 14.12
CA PHE A 144 7.47 -9.88 13.93
C PHE A 144 8.28 -10.63 15.01
N ASN A 145 9.50 -10.20 15.33
CA ASN A 145 10.33 -10.83 16.34
C ASN A 145 9.70 -10.84 17.74
N THR A 146 8.77 -9.91 17.99
CA THR A 146 8.10 -9.78 19.29
C THR A 146 6.61 -10.05 19.25
N GLN A 147 6.07 -10.58 18.14
CA GLN A 147 4.64 -10.78 17.93
C GLN A 147 3.97 -11.49 19.11
N SER A 148 4.52 -12.61 19.57
CA SER A 148 3.99 -13.39 20.69
C SER A 148 3.93 -12.63 22.02
N LYS A 149 4.67 -11.52 22.16
CA LYS A 149 4.65 -10.68 23.36
C LYS A 149 3.53 -9.65 23.31
N TRP A 150 3.32 -9.01 22.16
CA TRP A 150 2.37 -7.91 22.08
C TRP A 150 0.95 -8.35 21.66
N GLU A 151 0.80 -9.47 20.94
CA GLU A 151 -0.51 -9.96 20.51
C GLU A 151 -1.43 -10.37 21.68
N THR A 152 -0.86 -10.68 22.84
CA THR A 152 -1.58 -11.11 24.04
C THR A 152 -1.86 -9.98 25.04
N LEU A 153 -1.34 -8.78 24.79
CA LEU A 153 -1.54 -7.63 25.67
C LEU A 153 -2.96 -7.09 25.57
N ALA A 154 -3.49 -6.56 26.66
CA ALA A 154 -4.75 -5.84 26.64
C ALA A 154 -4.68 -4.56 25.77
N SER A 155 -3.50 -3.94 25.67
CA SER A 155 -3.19 -2.82 24.78
C SER A 155 -1.70 -2.82 24.44
N PRO A 156 -1.30 -2.98 23.17
CA PRO A 156 0.11 -2.99 22.78
C PRO A 156 0.70 -1.59 22.53
N ALA A 157 -0.05 -0.50 22.71
CA ALA A 157 0.41 0.85 22.34
C ALA A 157 1.73 1.26 23.00
N THR A 158 1.87 1.03 24.31
CA THR A 158 3.12 1.32 25.07
C THR A 158 4.26 0.40 24.63
N PHE A 159 3.93 -0.84 24.27
CA PHE A 159 4.91 -1.79 23.74
C PHE A 159 5.46 -1.32 22.39
N PHE A 160 4.59 -0.89 21.48
CA PHE A 160 4.99 -0.36 20.18
C PHE A 160 5.82 0.93 20.28
N ASP A 161 5.51 1.81 21.24
CA ASP A 161 6.35 2.98 21.54
C ASP A 161 7.77 2.56 21.99
N SER A 162 7.85 1.54 22.82
CA SER A 162 9.14 0.99 23.28
C SER A 162 9.92 0.36 22.11
N LEU A 163 9.25 -0.34 21.20
CA LEU A 163 9.87 -0.85 19.98
C LEU A 163 10.40 0.28 19.11
N ALA A 164 9.57 1.31 18.83
CA ALA A 164 9.96 2.46 18.02
C ALA A 164 11.23 3.12 18.59
N ARG A 165 11.26 3.33 19.90
CA ARG A 165 12.44 3.86 20.60
C ARG A 165 13.67 2.98 20.40
N ALA A 166 13.54 1.67 20.56
CA ALA A 166 14.62 0.71 20.40
C ALA A 166 15.19 0.68 18.97
N GLN A 167 14.36 1.02 17.97
CA GLN A 167 14.78 1.12 16.57
C GLN A 167 15.34 2.51 16.19
N GLY A 168 15.55 3.41 17.17
CA GLY A 168 16.09 4.74 16.92
C GLY A 168 15.14 5.71 16.23
N VAL A 169 13.83 5.46 16.35
CA VAL A 169 12.78 6.36 15.86
C VAL A 169 12.60 7.53 16.84
N ASP A 170 12.46 8.76 16.33
CA ASP A 170 11.99 9.89 17.14
C ASP A 170 10.57 9.60 17.64
N THR A 171 10.46 9.24 18.90
CA THR A 171 9.19 8.78 19.50
C THR A 171 8.16 9.89 19.63
N ALA A 172 8.56 11.16 19.71
CA ALA A 172 7.61 12.29 19.74
C ALA A 172 6.90 12.43 18.39
N ARG A 173 7.66 12.43 17.29
CA ARG A 173 7.11 12.44 15.93
C ARG A 173 6.31 11.19 15.62
N TRP A 174 6.78 10.03 16.07
CA TRP A 174 6.09 8.76 15.87
C TRP A 174 4.73 8.74 16.58
N ARG A 175 4.66 9.15 17.87
CA ARG A 175 3.40 9.27 18.61
C ARG A 175 2.41 10.22 17.93
N GLN A 176 2.88 11.39 17.50
CA GLN A 176 2.06 12.34 16.74
C GLN A 176 1.51 11.72 15.46
N CYS A 177 2.33 10.95 14.74
CA CYS A 177 1.91 10.23 13.54
C CYS A 177 0.82 9.21 13.83
N VAL A 178 1.03 8.33 14.82
CA VAL A 178 0.05 7.29 15.21
C VAL A 178 -1.25 7.93 15.71
N GLN A 179 -1.17 8.92 16.61
CA GLN A 179 -2.36 9.61 17.16
C GLN A 179 -3.17 10.34 16.09
N SER A 180 -2.52 10.85 15.06
CA SER A 180 -3.22 11.53 13.96
C SER A 180 -3.97 10.57 13.04
N GLY A 181 -3.65 9.27 13.05
CA GLY A 181 -4.23 8.27 12.16
C GLY A 181 -3.94 8.51 10.67
N LYS A 182 -2.96 9.37 10.34
CA LYS A 182 -2.69 9.77 8.94
C LYS A 182 -2.26 8.62 8.03
N MET A 183 -1.75 7.53 8.60
CA MET A 183 -1.34 6.35 7.82
C MET A 183 -2.51 5.40 7.47
N LYS A 184 -3.69 5.58 8.06
CA LYS A 184 -4.85 4.70 7.81
C LYS A 184 -5.28 4.68 6.35
N SER A 185 -5.31 5.82 5.68
CA SER A 185 -5.66 5.89 4.25
C SER A 185 -4.66 5.15 3.35
N TRP A 186 -3.38 5.17 3.70
CA TRP A 186 -2.33 4.43 2.99
C TRP A 186 -2.47 2.92 3.20
N ILE A 187 -2.73 2.49 4.44
CA ILE A 187 -2.96 1.08 4.78
C ILE A 187 -4.24 0.56 4.11
N GLN A 188 -5.31 1.36 4.08
CA GLN A 188 -6.54 1.00 3.38
C GLN A 188 -6.31 0.87 1.88
N ALA A 189 -5.59 1.81 1.27
CA ALA A 189 -5.24 1.74 -0.15
C ALA A 189 -4.39 0.50 -0.49
N ASP A 190 -3.52 0.05 0.43
CA ASP A 190 -2.79 -1.21 0.30
C ASP A 190 -3.73 -2.40 0.29
N HIS A 191 -4.59 -2.49 1.30
CA HIS A 191 -5.56 -3.55 1.44
C HIS A 191 -6.43 -3.67 0.17
N ASP A 192 -6.97 -2.56 -0.32
CA ASP A 192 -7.84 -2.54 -1.50
C ASP A 192 -7.09 -2.95 -2.78
N ARG A 193 -5.83 -2.49 -2.94
CA ARG A 193 -4.99 -2.89 -4.08
C ARG A 193 -4.64 -4.38 -4.04
N ALA A 194 -4.28 -4.90 -2.87
CA ALA A 194 -3.98 -6.31 -2.70
C ALA A 194 -5.21 -7.19 -2.99
N GLN A 195 -6.37 -6.80 -2.50
CA GLN A 195 -7.64 -7.46 -2.79
C GLN A 195 -7.95 -7.47 -4.30
N THR A 196 -7.78 -6.34 -4.96
CA THR A 196 -7.97 -6.20 -6.42
C THR A 196 -6.99 -7.09 -7.19
N ALA A 197 -5.77 -7.29 -6.67
CA ALA A 197 -4.77 -8.19 -7.23
C ALA A 197 -5.01 -9.68 -6.91
N GLY A 198 -6.11 -10.01 -6.21
CA GLY A 198 -6.55 -11.38 -5.90
C GLY A 198 -6.06 -11.91 -4.55
N ALA A 199 -5.36 -11.12 -3.73
CA ALA A 199 -4.99 -11.54 -2.40
C ALA A 199 -6.23 -11.57 -1.48
N SER A 200 -6.45 -12.68 -0.79
CA SER A 200 -7.57 -12.89 0.15
C SER A 200 -7.12 -13.40 1.52
N SER A 201 -5.82 -13.63 1.69
CA SER A 201 -5.22 -14.12 2.93
C SER A 201 -3.75 -13.68 3.02
N THR A 202 -3.16 -13.81 4.22
CA THR A 202 -1.78 -13.45 4.50
C THR A 202 -0.98 -14.64 5.06
N PRO A 203 0.33 -14.73 4.76
CA PRO A 203 0.99 -13.93 3.75
C PRO A 203 0.57 -14.35 2.33
N SER A 204 0.63 -13.41 1.37
CA SER A 204 0.55 -13.71 -0.05
C SER A 204 1.67 -12.98 -0.78
N PHE A 205 2.15 -13.54 -1.90
CA PHE A 205 3.27 -12.99 -2.66
C PHE A 205 2.90 -12.82 -4.12
N ILE A 206 3.07 -11.61 -4.66
CA ILE A 206 2.89 -11.34 -6.07
C ILE A 206 4.28 -11.22 -6.70
N ILE A 207 4.61 -12.11 -7.64
CA ILE A 207 5.91 -12.20 -8.31
C ILE A 207 5.68 -12.33 -9.81
N GLY A 208 5.91 -11.24 -10.54
CA GLY A 208 5.52 -11.18 -11.96
C GLY A 208 4.01 -11.35 -12.13
N ASP A 209 3.60 -12.41 -12.82
CA ASP A 209 2.20 -12.79 -13.05
C ASP A 209 1.66 -13.85 -12.08
N LYS A 210 2.45 -14.25 -11.09
CA LYS A 210 2.08 -15.30 -10.12
C LYS A 210 1.64 -14.70 -8.80
N LEU A 211 0.54 -15.24 -8.26
CA LEU A 211 0.11 -15.08 -6.88
C LEU A 211 0.39 -16.38 -6.12
N LEU A 212 1.23 -16.32 -5.11
CA LEU A 212 1.51 -17.41 -4.18
C LEU A 212 0.84 -17.10 -2.85
N VAL A 213 0.13 -18.06 -2.26
CA VAL A 213 -0.66 -17.85 -1.03
C VAL A 213 -0.09 -18.71 0.11
N GLY A 214 0.00 -18.12 1.30
CA GLY A 214 0.49 -18.78 2.51
C GLY A 214 1.99 -18.60 2.74
N ALA A 215 2.47 -19.12 3.88
CA ALA A 215 3.90 -19.08 4.27
C ALA A 215 4.74 -19.98 3.35
N GLN A 216 5.03 -19.47 2.16
CA GLN A 216 5.75 -20.21 1.14
C GLN A 216 7.21 -20.44 1.54
N PRO A 217 7.71 -21.68 1.39
CA PRO A 217 9.12 -21.96 1.60
C PRO A 217 9.97 -21.31 0.49
N ILE A 218 11.23 -21.03 0.80
CA ILE A 218 12.14 -20.35 -0.14
C ILE A 218 12.23 -21.03 -1.52
N LYS A 219 12.05 -22.35 -1.58
CA LYS A 219 12.07 -23.11 -2.85
C LYS A 219 11.00 -22.62 -3.83
N GLU A 220 9.79 -22.38 -3.34
CA GLU A 220 8.66 -21.93 -4.18
C GLU A 220 8.88 -20.48 -4.65
N LEU A 221 9.38 -19.62 -3.75
CA LEU A 221 9.72 -18.24 -4.10
C LEU A 221 10.85 -18.19 -5.14
N ARG A 222 11.90 -19.01 -4.98
CA ARG A 222 12.98 -19.14 -6.00
C ARG A 222 12.40 -19.49 -7.36
N SER A 223 11.57 -20.52 -7.43
CA SER A 223 10.97 -20.97 -8.71
C SER A 223 10.17 -19.86 -9.38
N ALA A 224 9.40 -19.08 -8.60
CA ALA A 224 8.63 -17.96 -9.12
C ALA A 224 9.53 -16.81 -9.58
N ILE A 225 10.53 -16.45 -8.77
CA ILE A 225 11.50 -15.38 -9.09
C ILE A 225 12.31 -15.73 -10.32
N ASP A 226 12.86 -16.96 -10.42
CA ASP A 226 13.65 -17.40 -11.58
C ASP A 226 12.81 -17.35 -12.86
N SER A 227 11.55 -17.78 -12.79
CA SER A 227 10.61 -17.66 -13.91
C SER A 227 10.39 -16.21 -14.34
N ALA A 228 10.22 -15.30 -13.38
CA ALA A 228 10.03 -13.88 -13.65
C ALA A 228 11.30 -13.22 -14.22
N LEU A 229 12.47 -13.60 -13.72
CA LEU A 229 13.78 -13.11 -14.23
C LEU A 229 14.02 -13.54 -15.68
N VAL A 230 13.67 -14.78 -16.04
CA VAL A 230 13.75 -15.26 -17.43
C VAL A 230 12.82 -14.45 -18.34
N LYS A 231 11.59 -14.17 -17.89
CA LYS A 231 10.65 -13.33 -18.66
C LYS A 231 11.18 -11.91 -18.83
N ALA A 232 11.67 -11.28 -17.76
CA ALA A 232 12.22 -9.94 -17.80
C ALA A 232 13.39 -9.80 -18.80
N LYS A 233 14.32 -10.77 -18.84
CA LYS A 233 15.43 -10.80 -19.81
C LYS A 233 14.96 -10.85 -21.26
N LYS A 234 13.83 -11.49 -21.55
CA LYS A 234 13.29 -11.59 -22.93
C LYS A 234 12.62 -10.29 -23.39
N LEU A 235 12.26 -9.41 -22.45
CA LEU A 235 11.59 -8.13 -22.74
C LEU A 235 12.58 -6.96 -22.86
N THR A 236 13.85 -7.19 -22.48
CA THR A 236 14.93 -6.19 -22.64
C THR A 236 15.60 -6.47 -24.00
N PRO A 237 15.56 -5.50 -24.95
CA PRO A 237 16.16 -5.66 -26.28
C PRO A 237 17.69 -5.76 -26.23
#